data_1d138e881ee8f8cb8af8bd85ecc567d0
#
_entry.id   1d138e881ee8f8cb8af8bd85ecc567d0
#
_cell.length_a   1.000
_cell.length_b   1.000
_cell.length_c   1.000
_cell.angle_alpha   90.00
_cell.angle_beta   90.00
_cell.angle_gamma   90.00
#
_symmetry.space_group_name_H-M   'P 1'
#
loop_
_entity.id
_entity.type
_entity.pdbx_description
1 polymer ?
#
loop_
_entity_poly.entity_id
_entity_poly.type
_entity_poly.pdbx_seq_one_letter_code
_entity_poly.pdbx_strand_id
1 'polypeptide(L)'
;MTKTFEDIANLVRSLVTPLVDNPDEVSIASDEMEDGSLLIEIRVHEEDAGKVIGRQGRVIKAIRTLCRAAGSRNGQHVEVELID
;
A
#
# COMPACT_ATOMS: atom_id res chain seq x y z
N MET A 1 14.42 -8.13 -5.56
CA MET A 1 14.75 -8.68 -4.44
C MET A 1 14.02 -8.26 -3.19
N THR A 2 14.34 -8.93 -2.09
CA THR A 2 13.65 -8.76 -0.82
C THR A 2 13.60 -7.31 -0.38
N LYS A 3 14.71 -6.60 -0.54
CA LYS A 3 14.83 -5.23 -0.11
C LYS A 3 13.83 -4.29 -0.81
N THR A 4 13.59 -4.50 -2.10
CA THR A 4 12.62 -3.71 -2.85
C THR A 4 11.21 -3.90 -2.30
N PHE A 5 10.84 -5.16 -1.99
CA PHE A 5 9.52 -5.47 -1.44
C PHE A 5 9.35 -4.81 -0.09
N GLU A 6 10.37 -4.90 0.76
CA GLU A 6 10.35 -4.29 2.08
C GLU A 6 10.26 -2.78 1.98
N ASP A 7 10.98 -2.17 1.05
CA ASP A 7 10.98 -0.72 0.87
C ASP A 7 9.60 -0.22 0.45
N ILE A 8 8.94 -0.93 -0.46
CA ILE A 8 7.60 -0.55 -0.92
C ILE A 8 6.59 -0.75 0.20
N ALA A 9 6.66 -1.87 0.91
CA ALA A 9 5.76 -2.12 2.04
C ALA A 9 5.94 -1.05 3.12
N ASN A 10 7.18 -0.66 3.40
CA ASN A 10 7.47 0.38 4.39
C ASN A 10 6.97 1.74 3.92
N LEU A 11 7.08 2.04 2.63
CA LEU A 11 6.52 3.27 2.07
C LEU A 11 5.01 3.32 2.30
N VAL A 12 4.31 2.24 2.00
CA VAL A 12 2.86 2.19 2.18
C VAL A 12 2.50 2.37 3.66
N ARG A 13 3.21 1.70 4.55
CA ARG A 13 2.99 1.85 5.99
C ARG A 13 3.19 3.30 6.42
N SER A 14 4.24 3.95 5.91
CA SER A 14 4.53 5.35 6.24
C SER A 14 3.46 6.30 5.74
N LEU A 15 2.82 5.96 4.62
CA LEU A 15 1.74 6.79 4.07
C LEU A 15 0.41 6.56 4.79
N VAL A 16 0.13 5.33 5.19
CA VAL A 16 -1.15 4.96 5.79
C VAL A 16 -1.23 5.31 7.27
N THR A 17 -0.16 5.02 8.02
CA THR A 17 -0.17 5.18 9.47
C THR A 17 -0.57 6.59 9.94
N PRO A 18 -0.05 7.66 9.34
CA PRO A 18 -0.45 9.01 9.77
C PRO A 18 -1.88 9.38 9.46
N LEU A 19 -2.57 8.62 8.63
CA LEU A 19 -3.93 8.95 8.18
C LEU A 19 -5.01 8.37 9.09
N VAL A 20 -4.66 7.39 9.92
CA VAL A 20 -5.65 6.60 10.65
C VAL A 20 -5.66 6.95 12.13
N ASP A 21 -6.79 6.66 12.79
CA ASP A 21 -6.93 6.86 14.24
C ASP A 21 -6.48 5.62 15.02
N ASN A 22 -6.42 4.47 14.36
CA ASN A 22 -6.06 3.20 14.99
C ASN A 22 -4.79 2.63 14.35
N PRO A 23 -3.63 3.27 14.55
CA PRO A 23 -2.40 2.84 13.88
C PRO A 23 -1.96 1.42 14.27
N ASP A 24 -2.36 0.95 15.44
CA ASP A 24 -2.04 -0.40 15.89
C ASP A 24 -2.67 -1.47 15.02
N GLU A 25 -3.73 -1.12 14.30
CA GLU A 25 -4.44 -2.07 13.46
C GLU A 25 -4.05 -2.00 11.98
N VAL A 26 -3.07 -1.17 11.65
CA VAL A 26 -2.54 -1.13 10.29
C VAL A 26 -1.70 -2.36 10.04
N SER A 27 -2.03 -3.09 8.99
CA SER A 27 -1.29 -4.26 8.57
C SER A 27 -0.99 -4.14 7.08
N ILE A 28 0.26 -4.26 6.73
CA ILE A 28 0.71 -4.18 5.33
C ILE A 28 1.33 -5.52 4.99
N ALA A 29 0.75 -6.22 4.03
CA ALA A 29 1.29 -7.47 3.54
C ALA A 29 1.76 -7.29 2.10
N SER A 30 2.84 -7.95 1.74
CA SER A 30 3.36 -7.93 0.38
C SER A 30 3.50 -9.36 -0.12
N ASP A 31 3.16 -9.57 -1.37
CA ASP A 31 3.12 -10.90 -1.96
C ASP A 31 3.57 -10.81 -3.41
N GLU A 32 4.46 -11.69 -3.81
CA GLU A 32 4.92 -11.72 -5.19
C GLU A 32 4.01 -12.63 -6.00
N MET A 33 3.44 -12.08 -7.08
CA MET A 33 2.52 -12.82 -7.94
C MET A 33 3.30 -13.69 -8.94
N GLU A 34 2.60 -14.60 -9.58
CA GLU A 34 3.22 -15.53 -10.55
C GLU A 34 3.91 -14.82 -11.70
N ASP A 35 3.38 -13.68 -12.12
CA ASP A 35 3.95 -12.91 -13.22
C ASP A 35 5.10 -12.01 -12.79
N GLY A 36 5.50 -12.10 -11.52
CA GLY A 36 6.58 -11.28 -10.97
C GLY A 36 6.14 -9.95 -10.40
N SER A 37 4.86 -9.59 -10.54
CA SER A 37 4.36 -8.35 -9.96
C SER A 37 4.23 -8.49 -8.44
N LEU A 38 4.18 -7.35 -7.77
CA LEU A 38 4.06 -7.28 -6.32
C LEU A 38 2.66 -6.81 -5.96
N LEU A 39 2.00 -7.55 -5.07
CA LEU A 39 0.71 -7.15 -4.52
C LEU A 39 0.92 -6.66 -3.10
N ILE A 40 0.49 -5.44 -2.83
CA ILE A 40 0.50 -4.87 -1.47
C ILE A 40 -0.94 -4.84 -0.98
N GLU A 41 -1.19 -5.48 0.15
CA GLU A 41 -2.51 -5.50 0.77
C GLU A 41 -2.48 -4.67 2.04
N ILE A 42 -3.40 -3.71 2.12
CA ILE A 42 -3.51 -2.82 3.26
C ILE A 42 -4.75 -3.23 4.06
N ARG A 43 -4.57 -3.46 5.35
CA ARG A 43 -5.68 -3.68 6.28
C ARG A 43 -5.60 -2.64 7.37
N VAL A 44 -6.76 -2.06 7.68
CA VAL A 44 -6.89 -1.05 8.74
C VAL A 44 -8.15 -1.34 9.52
N HIS A 45 -8.31 -0.66 10.65
CA HIS A 45 -9.58 -0.70 11.37
C HIS A 45 -10.70 -0.21 10.43
N GLU A 46 -11.88 -0.84 10.51
CA GLU A 46 -12.96 -0.53 9.58
C GLU A 46 -13.37 0.94 9.61
N GLU A 47 -13.25 1.59 10.78
CA GLU A 47 -13.55 3.02 10.90
C GLU A 47 -12.56 3.89 10.14
N ASP A 48 -11.37 3.36 9.85
CA ASP A 48 -10.31 4.12 9.18
C ASP A 48 -10.27 3.91 7.68
N ALA A 49 -11.03 2.94 7.16
CA ALA A 49 -10.98 2.63 5.73
C ALA A 49 -11.26 3.85 4.86
N GLY A 50 -12.27 4.65 5.24
CA GLY A 50 -12.61 5.86 4.50
C GLY A 50 -11.49 6.90 4.44
N LYS A 51 -10.64 6.94 5.48
CA LYS A 51 -9.50 7.86 5.53
C LYS A 51 -8.41 7.45 4.55
N VAL A 52 -8.26 6.14 4.34
CA VAL A 52 -7.25 5.61 3.40
C VAL A 52 -7.75 5.72 1.97
N ILE A 53 -9.04 5.58 1.76
CA ILE A 53 -9.65 5.77 0.43
C ILE A 53 -9.60 7.25 0.04
N GLY A 54 -10.02 8.10 0.97
CA GLY A 54 -10.09 9.54 0.76
C GLY A 54 -11.30 9.94 -0.06
N ARG A 55 -11.52 11.25 -0.16
CA ARG A 55 -12.63 11.79 -0.93
C ARG A 55 -12.48 11.39 -2.40
N GLN A 56 -13.51 10.74 -2.94
CA GLN A 56 -13.52 10.29 -4.34
C GLN A 56 -12.34 9.36 -4.68
N GLY A 57 -11.81 8.68 -3.66
CA GLY A 57 -10.70 7.75 -3.86
C GLY A 57 -9.35 8.42 -4.08
N ARG A 58 -9.22 9.71 -3.78
CA ARG A 58 -7.99 10.45 -4.08
C ARG A 58 -6.77 9.97 -3.32
N VAL A 59 -6.96 9.56 -2.05
CA VAL A 59 -5.84 9.11 -1.23
C VAL A 59 -5.32 7.77 -1.73
N ILE A 60 -6.20 6.79 -1.93
CA ILE A 60 -5.77 5.47 -2.39
C ILE A 60 -5.16 5.54 -3.79
N LYS A 61 -5.67 6.43 -4.65
CA LYS A 61 -5.09 6.64 -5.99
C LYS A 61 -3.69 7.20 -5.89
N ALA A 62 -3.45 8.14 -4.97
CA ALA A 62 -2.13 8.72 -4.75
C ALA A 62 -1.15 7.65 -4.23
N ILE A 63 -1.61 6.82 -3.31
CA ILE A 63 -0.79 5.72 -2.78
C ILE A 63 -0.39 4.77 -3.92
N ARG A 64 -1.34 4.39 -4.77
CA ARG A 64 -1.07 3.53 -5.93
C ARG A 64 -0.05 4.16 -6.87
N THR A 65 -0.21 5.45 -7.16
CA THR A 65 0.72 6.17 -8.06
C THR A 65 2.13 6.15 -7.51
N LEU A 66 2.29 6.44 -6.21
CA LEU A 66 3.61 6.44 -5.58
C LEU A 66 4.24 5.05 -5.59
N CYS A 67 3.44 4.02 -5.32
CA CYS A 67 3.95 2.65 -5.31
C CYS A 67 4.35 2.19 -6.70
N ARG A 68 3.59 2.56 -7.72
CA ARG A 68 3.94 2.25 -9.11
C ARG A 68 5.23 2.92 -9.51
N ALA A 69 5.41 4.18 -9.13
CA ALA A 69 6.64 4.91 -9.42
C ALA A 69 7.84 4.25 -8.73
N ALA A 70 7.68 3.87 -7.46
CA ALA A 70 8.75 3.21 -6.72
C ALA A 70 9.11 1.85 -7.34
N GLY A 71 8.08 1.08 -7.73
CA GLY A 71 8.30 -0.22 -8.36
C GLY A 71 8.94 -0.10 -9.74
N SER A 72 8.52 0.89 -10.51
CA SER A 72 9.01 1.11 -11.86
C SER A 72 10.53 1.31 -11.90
N ARG A 73 11.08 1.96 -10.87
CA ARG A 73 12.53 2.15 -10.78
C ARG A 73 13.30 0.83 -10.75
N ASN A 74 12.66 -0.23 -10.32
CA ASN A 74 13.26 -1.55 -10.17
C ASN A 74 12.69 -2.54 -11.18
N GLY A 75 11.96 -2.07 -12.18
CA GLY A 75 11.33 -2.94 -13.16
C GLY A 75 10.20 -3.78 -12.57
N GLN A 76 9.63 -3.35 -11.45
CA GLN A 76 8.62 -4.09 -10.71
C GLN A 76 7.24 -3.46 -10.91
N HIS A 77 6.27 -4.27 -11.33
CA HIS A 77 4.88 -3.82 -11.37
C HIS A 77 4.27 -4.00 -9.97
N VAL A 78 3.60 -2.98 -9.48
CA VAL A 78 3.02 -2.99 -8.12
C VAL A 78 1.53 -2.73 -8.17
N GLU A 79 0.77 -3.62 -7.53
CA GLU A 79 -0.67 -3.45 -7.30
C GLU A 79 -0.89 -3.20 -5.83
N VAL A 80 -1.82 -2.31 -5.50
CA VAL A 80 -2.15 -1.99 -4.11
C VAL A 80 -3.64 -2.18 -3.91
N GLU A 81 -4.02 -2.92 -2.87
CA GLU A 81 -5.42 -3.16 -2.54
C GLU A 81 -5.68 -2.84 -1.08
N LEU A 82 -6.80 -2.20 -0.82
CA LEU A 82 -7.31 -2.04 0.54
C LEU A 82 -8.30 -3.17 0.79
N ILE A 83 -8.01 -3.96 1.82
CA ILE A 83 -8.81 -5.12 2.17
C ILE A 83 -9.76 -4.74 3.31
N ASP A 84 -11.02 -5.02 3.13
CA ASP A 84 -12.03 -4.77 4.17
C ASP A 84 -12.09 -5.88 5.21
#